data_c5d876eac5db22dfe099282f558f279f
#
_entry.id   c5d876eac5db22dfe099282f558f279f
#
_cell.length_a   1.000
_cell.length_b   1.000
_cell.length_c   1.000
_cell.angle_alpha   90.00
_cell.angle_beta   90.00
_cell.angle_gamma   90.00
#
_symmetry.space_group_name_H-M   'P 1'
#
loop_
_entity.id
_entity.type
_entity.pdbx_description
1 polymer ?
#
loop_
_entity_poly.entity_id
_entity_poly.type
_entity_poly.pdbx_seq_one_letter_code
_entity_poly.pdbx_strand_id
1 'polypeptide(L)'
;MGLGSNASVAGGAQGGRDEVFTASRWTKGNLIFPTRIVVNSLRVSRVKRRWFGSNEESISISQVASVKIATGVFWSDILIESTGGTDPISSHGHRKADAIRIRDLVESFQAQRH
;
A
#
# COMPACT_ATOMS: atom_id res chain seq x y z
N MET A 1 12.50 4.46 20.13
CA MET A 1 12.05 4.11 20.29
C MET A 1 11.28 3.97 20.24
N GLY A 2 11.17 4.13 20.02
CA GLY A 2 10.29 3.94 20.00
C GLY A 2 9.77 3.91 19.86
N LEU A 3 9.66 4.14 19.56
CA LEU A 3 8.99 4.00 19.59
C LEU A 3 8.32 3.80 19.42
N GLY A 4 8.23 3.86 19.15
CA GLY A 4 7.41 3.47 19.10
C GLY A 4 7.07 3.12 18.91
N SER A 5 7.06 3.05 18.70
CA SER A 5 6.64 2.52 18.74
C SER A 5 6.14 1.96 18.81
N ASN A 6 6.06 1.89 18.82
CA ASN A 6 5.56 1.16 18.99
C ASN A 6 4.72 0.74 18.83
N ALA A 7 4.58 1.04 18.57
CA ALA A 7 3.72 0.58 18.59
C ALA A 7 3.21 -0.16 18.10
N SER A 8 3.37 -0.01 17.71
CA SER A 8 2.77 -0.77 17.28
C SER A 8 2.93 -1.87 17.37
N VAL A 9 3.46 -1.87 17.74
CA VAL A 9 3.56 -2.96 17.95
C VAL A 9 2.59 -3.82 18.15
N ALA A 10 1.82 -3.45 18.54
CA ALA A 10 0.78 -4.23 18.86
C ALA A 10 0.35 -5.07 17.79
N GLY A 11 0.02 -4.56 16.78
CA GLY A 11 -0.44 -5.32 15.70
C GLY A 11 0.58 -6.30 15.20
N GLY A 12 1.74 -6.17 15.70
CA GLY A 12 2.81 -6.99 15.24
C GLY A 12 2.59 -8.45 15.33
N ALA A 13 1.77 -8.87 16.27
CA ALA A 13 1.50 -10.27 16.43
C ALA A 13 0.89 -10.89 15.19
N GLN A 14 0.38 -10.10 14.30
CA GLN A 14 -0.34 -10.61 13.15
C GLN A 14 0.39 -10.53 11.85
N GLY A 15 1.67 -10.45 11.88
CA GLY A 15 2.40 -10.46 10.64
C GLY A 15 3.37 -9.33 10.48
N GLY A 16 3.69 -8.67 11.55
CA GLY A 16 4.69 -7.65 11.50
C GLY A 16 4.13 -6.25 11.34
N ARG A 17 5.01 -5.34 11.05
CA ARG A 17 4.65 -3.94 10.99
C ARG A 17 3.97 -3.57 9.70
N ASP A 18 3.09 -2.60 9.79
CA ASP A 18 2.56 -1.92 8.62
C ASP A 18 3.58 -0.90 8.13
N GLU A 19 3.80 -0.87 6.82
CA GLU A 19 4.50 0.24 6.20
C GLU A 19 3.49 1.04 5.41
N VAL A 20 3.47 2.35 5.65
CA VAL A 20 2.46 3.24 5.10
C VAL A 20 3.08 4.20 4.11
N PHE A 21 2.49 4.27 2.93
CA PHE A 21 2.96 5.13 1.85
C PHE A 21 1.83 6.06 1.45
N THR A 22 2.00 7.35 1.70
CA THR A 22 0.96 8.34 1.45
C THR A 22 1.20 9.04 0.11
N ALA A 23 0.17 9.11 -0.72
CA ALA A 23 0.23 9.80 -1.99
C ALA A 23 0.38 11.31 -1.78
N SER A 24 0.88 12.00 -2.79
CA SER A 24 1.02 13.45 -2.75
C SER A 24 -0.34 14.13 -2.75
N ARG A 25 -0.49 15.17 -1.93
CA ARG A 25 -1.70 15.97 -1.91
C ARG A 25 -1.91 16.78 -3.19
N TRP A 26 -0.84 16.97 -3.95
CA TRP A 26 -0.90 17.77 -5.16
C TRP A 26 -1.32 16.98 -6.39
N THR A 27 -1.60 15.68 -6.23
CA THR A 27 -2.08 14.87 -7.32
C THR A 27 -3.61 14.79 -7.28
N LYS A 28 -4.16 14.41 -8.42
CA LYS A 28 -5.61 14.36 -8.61
C LYS A 28 -6.25 13.46 -7.56
N GLY A 29 -7.26 14.00 -6.89
CA GLY A 29 -8.02 13.24 -5.90
C GLY A 29 -7.39 13.17 -4.51
N ASN A 30 -6.21 13.76 -4.31
CA ASN A 30 -5.48 13.61 -3.06
C ASN A 30 -5.36 14.91 -2.25
N LEU A 31 -6.03 15.99 -2.67
CA LEU A 31 -5.82 17.31 -2.06
C LEU A 31 -6.15 17.33 -0.56
N ILE A 32 -7.30 16.81 -0.20
CA ILE A 32 -7.78 16.84 1.19
C ILE A 32 -7.46 15.54 1.91
N PHE A 33 -7.78 14.41 1.29
CA PHE A 33 -7.58 13.09 1.88
C PHE A 33 -6.68 12.27 0.95
N PRO A 34 -5.35 12.39 1.10
CA PRO A 34 -4.44 11.62 0.24
C PRO A 34 -4.62 10.13 0.46
N THR A 35 -4.56 9.38 -0.64
CA THR A 35 -4.64 7.92 -0.60
C THR A 35 -3.40 7.36 0.06
N ARG A 36 -3.57 6.31 0.87
CA ARG A 36 -2.45 5.60 1.49
C ARG A 36 -2.44 4.16 1.02
N ILE A 37 -1.24 3.66 0.81
CA ILE A 37 -1.01 2.23 0.61
C ILE A 37 -0.34 1.72 1.87
N VAL A 38 -0.91 0.68 2.45
CA VAL A 38 -0.38 0.04 3.66
C VAL A 38 0.04 -1.37 3.30
N VAL A 39 1.28 -1.72 3.59
CA VAL A 39 1.83 -3.03 3.26
C VAL A 39 2.33 -3.71 4.53
N ASN A 40 1.92 -4.96 4.73
CA ASN A 40 2.50 -5.81 5.76
C ASN A 40 2.65 -7.23 5.21
N SER A 41 3.09 -8.16 6.04
CA SER A 41 3.38 -9.51 5.58
C SER A 41 2.13 -10.29 5.17
N LEU A 42 0.94 -9.82 5.54
CA LEU A 42 -0.31 -10.52 5.26
C LEU A 42 -1.06 -9.93 4.06
N ARG A 43 -1.02 -8.61 3.89
CA ARG A 43 -1.82 -7.97 2.86
C ARG A 43 -1.25 -6.63 2.44
N VAL A 44 -1.72 -6.19 1.29
CA VAL A 44 -1.53 -4.82 0.84
C VAL A 44 -2.90 -4.17 0.76
N SER A 45 -3.03 -2.96 1.25
CA SER A 45 -4.30 -2.27 1.36
C SER A 45 -4.20 -0.85 0.80
N ARG A 46 -5.31 -0.38 0.24
CA ARG A 46 -5.46 1.01 -0.16
C ARG A 46 -6.51 1.63 0.72
N VAL A 47 -6.17 2.71 1.40
CA VAL A 47 -7.07 3.40 2.32
C VAL A 47 -7.29 4.83 1.83
N LYS A 48 -8.54 5.20 1.65
CA LYS A 48 -8.93 6.54 1.24
C LYS A 48 -9.97 7.05 2.21
N ARG A 49 -9.63 8.08 2.96
CA ARG A 49 -10.57 8.69 3.90
C ARG A 49 -11.55 9.60 3.16
N ARG A 50 -12.72 9.75 3.75
CA ARG A 50 -13.75 10.64 3.27
C ARG A 50 -14.23 11.51 4.42
N TRP A 51 -15.10 12.47 4.12
CA TRP A 51 -15.73 13.27 5.16
C TRP A 51 -16.50 12.40 6.15
N PHE A 52 -17.13 11.33 5.67
CA PHE A 52 -17.83 10.37 6.50
C PHE A 52 -17.25 8.99 6.25
N GLY A 53 -16.39 8.54 7.17
CA GLY A 53 -15.81 7.21 7.08
C GLY A 53 -14.60 7.13 6.18
N SER A 54 -14.33 5.93 5.70
CA SER A 54 -13.21 5.67 4.82
C SER A 54 -13.53 4.48 3.91
N ASN A 55 -12.83 4.41 2.77
CA ASN A 55 -12.83 3.23 1.91
C ASN A 55 -11.52 2.51 2.07
N GLU A 56 -11.60 1.19 2.20
CA GLU A 56 -10.41 0.36 2.26
C GLU A 56 -10.57 -0.81 1.31
N GLU A 57 -9.53 -1.06 0.53
CA GLU A 57 -9.44 -2.21 -0.37
C GLU A 57 -8.19 -2.97 -0.01
N SER A 58 -8.29 -4.30 0.06
CA SER A 58 -7.14 -5.13 0.46
C SER A 58 -7.01 -6.34 -0.45
N ILE A 59 -5.76 -6.74 -0.69
CA ILE A 59 -5.43 -7.99 -1.37
C ILE A 59 -4.42 -8.71 -0.49
N SER A 60 -4.70 -9.99 -0.20
CA SER A 60 -3.74 -10.82 0.54
C SER A 60 -2.44 -10.92 -0.24
N ILE A 61 -1.32 -10.90 0.46
CA ILE A 61 -0.01 -11.01 -0.19
C ILE A 61 0.07 -12.26 -1.07
N SER A 62 -0.48 -13.38 -0.61
CA SER A 62 -0.46 -14.62 -1.37
C SER A 62 -1.29 -14.56 -2.65
N GLN A 63 -2.18 -13.60 -2.77
CA GLN A 63 -3.06 -13.47 -3.93
C GLN A 63 -2.67 -12.31 -4.84
N VAL A 64 -1.59 -11.62 -4.58
CA VAL A 64 -1.12 -10.57 -5.49
C VAL A 64 -0.53 -11.22 -6.73
N ALA A 65 -1.08 -10.90 -7.89
CA ALA A 65 -0.57 -11.41 -9.17
C ALA A 65 0.58 -10.56 -9.67
N SER A 66 0.46 -9.26 -9.56
CA SER A 66 1.49 -8.35 -10.03
C SER A 66 1.35 -6.99 -9.37
N VAL A 67 2.47 -6.26 -9.31
CA VAL A 67 2.50 -4.85 -8.93
C VAL A 67 3.08 -4.12 -10.13
N LYS A 68 2.26 -3.31 -10.78
CA LYS A 68 2.67 -2.53 -11.94
C LYS A 68 2.84 -1.07 -11.55
N ILE A 69 3.93 -0.48 -12.01
CA ILE A 69 4.26 0.91 -11.71
C ILE A 69 4.33 1.67 -13.02
N ALA A 70 3.53 2.72 -13.15
CA ALA A 70 3.61 3.64 -14.27
C ALA A 70 4.28 4.92 -13.77
N THR A 71 5.50 5.15 -14.19
CA THR A 71 6.30 6.27 -13.72
C THR A 71 6.13 7.47 -14.65
N GLY A 72 5.63 8.57 -14.09
CA GLY A 72 5.54 9.83 -14.80
C GLY A 72 6.75 10.73 -14.51
N VAL A 73 6.58 12.01 -14.79
CA VAL A 73 7.67 12.98 -14.58
C VAL A 73 7.96 13.17 -13.10
N PHE A 74 6.92 13.40 -12.29
CA PHE A 74 7.08 13.67 -10.86
C PHE A 74 6.56 12.54 -9.98
N TRP A 75 5.54 11.81 -10.42
CA TRP A 75 4.83 10.85 -9.60
C TRP A 75 4.71 9.52 -10.30
N SER A 76 4.41 8.49 -9.52
CA SER A 76 4.15 7.15 -10.05
C SER A 76 2.75 6.71 -9.65
N ASP A 77 2.14 5.97 -10.55
CA ASP A 77 0.86 5.30 -10.30
C ASP A 77 1.13 3.81 -10.08
N ILE A 78 0.35 3.22 -9.19
CA ILE A 78 0.53 1.83 -8.81
C ILE A 78 -0.74 1.07 -9.11
N LEU A 79 -0.60 -0.09 -9.75
CA LEU A 79 -1.70 -1.01 -9.97
C LEU A 79 -1.31 -2.37 -9.42
N ILE A 80 -2.11 -2.87 -8.47
CA ILE A 80 -1.88 -4.16 -7.84
C ILE A 80 -2.99 -5.09 -8.27
N GLU A 81 -2.64 -6.15 -8.99
CA GLU A 81 -3.60 -7.09 -9.53
C GLU A 81 -3.65 -8.36 -8.69
N SER A 82 -4.84 -8.94 -8.60
CA SER A 82 -5.09 -10.12 -7.78
C SER A 82 -5.34 -11.35 -8.63
N THR A 83 -4.91 -12.51 -8.15
CA THR A 83 -5.23 -13.79 -8.77
C THR A 83 -6.58 -14.33 -8.31
N GLY A 84 -7.13 -13.80 -7.20
CA GLY A 84 -8.29 -14.41 -6.55
C GLY A 84 -9.64 -13.82 -6.92
N GLY A 85 -9.73 -13.03 -7.97
CA GLY A 85 -10.99 -12.41 -8.36
C GLY A 85 -11.34 -11.15 -7.59
N THR A 86 -10.48 -10.72 -6.68
CA THR A 86 -10.61 -9.43 -6.00
C THR A 86 -10.29 -8.33 -6.99
N ASP A 87 -11.01 -7.23 -6.91
CA ASP A 87 -10.75 -6.09 -7.79
C ASP A 87 -9.33 -5.58 -7.60
N PRO A 88 -8.70 -5.12 -8.68
CA PRO A 88 -7.36 -4.54 -8.57
C PRO A 88 -7.37 -3.30 -7.69
N ILE A 89 -6.23 -3.05 -7.04
CA ILE A 89 -6.01 -1.83 -6.29
C ILE A 89 -5.24 -0.86 -7.18
N SER A 90 -5.78 0.34 -7.35
CA SER A 90 -5.13 1.39 -8.13
C SER A 90 -4.92 2.61 -7.25
N SER A 91 -3.73 3.18 -7.29
CA SER A 91 -3.42 4.37 -6.51
C SER A 91 -2.50 5.28 -7.31
N HIS A 92 -2.74 6.58 -7.20
CA HIS A 92 -2.05 7.58 -8.03
C HIS A 92 -1.25 8.54 -7.17
N GLY A 93 -0.18 9.08 -7.74
CA GLY A 93 0.50 10.20 -7.15
C GLY A 93 1.49 9.84 -6.05
N HIS A 94 2.06 8.65 -6.09
CA HIS A 94 3.09 8.26 -5.14
C HIS A 94 4.47 8.71 -5.60
N ARG A 95 5.37 8.94 -4.66
CA ARG A 95 6.76 9.17 -5.00
C ARG A 95 7.31 7.95 -5.70
N LYS A 96 8.22 8.16 -6.66
CA LYS A 96 8.81 7.05 -7.41
C LYS A 96 9.50 6.04 -6.50
N ALA A 97 10.26 6.55 -5.52
CA ALA A 97 10.93 5.67 -4.56
C ALA A 97 9.94 4.86 -3.74
N ASP A 98 8.82 5.47 -3.35
CA ASP A 98 7.79 4.77 -2.59
C ASP A 98 7.12 3.67 -3.43
N ALA A 99 6.86 3.93 -4.70
CA ALA A 99 6.27 2.93 -5.58
C ALA A 99 7.18 1.72 -5.71
N ILE A 100 8.47 1.95 -5.90
CA ILE A 100 9.45 0.86 -5.98
C ILE A 100 9.50 0.11 -4.65
N ARG A 101 9.49 0.83 -3.54
CA ARG A 101 9.51 0.22 -2.21
C ARG A 101 8.30 -0.68 -1.98
N ILE A 102 7.11 -0.22 -2.38
CA ILE A 102 5.89 -1.00 -2.27
C ILE A 102 6.02 -2.31 -3.05
N ARG A 103 6.47 -2.23 -4.30
CA ARG A 103 6.69 -3.43 -5.11
C ARG A 103 7.67 -4.38 -4.45
N ASP A 104 8.79 -3.86 -4.00
CA ASP A 104 9.85 -4.68 -3.42
C ASP A 104 9.37 -5.35 -2.12
N LEU A 105 8.61 -4.63 -1.30
CA LEU A 105 8.04 -5.20 -0.08
C LEU A 105 7.07 -6.34 -0.40
N VAL A 106 6.16 -6.12 -1.34
CA VAL A 106 5.19 -7.16 -1.71
C VAL A 106 5.93 -8.40 -2.21
N GLU A 107 6.91 -8.22 -3.09
CA GLU A 107 7.66 -9.34 -3.63
C GLU A 107 8.45 -10.06 -2.54
N SER A 108 9.03 -9.30 -1.61
CA SER A 108 9.76 -9.86 -0.50
C SER A 108 8.85 -10.70 0.40
N PHE A 109 7.69 -10.19 0.73
CA PHE A 109 6.74 -10.94 1.56
C PHE A 109 6.22 -12.18 0.83
N GLN A 110 6.02 -12.12 -0.48
CA GLN A 110 5.65 -13.30 -1.24
C GLN A 110 6.74 -14.36 -1.21
N ALA A 111 7.99 -13.95 -1.31
CA ALA A 111 9.11 -14.89 -1.25
C ALA A 111 9.19 -15.57 0.10
N GLN A 112 8.88 -14.88 1.18
CA GLN A 112 8.90 -15.44 2.52
C GLN A 112 7.82 -16.50 2.76
N ARG A 113 6.75 -16.48 1.95
CA ARG A 113 5.64 -17.41 2.12
C ARG A 113 5.89 -18.76 1.46
N HIS A 114 6.95 -18.87 0.71
CA HIS A 114 7.34 -20.14 0.08
C HIS A 114 8.49 -20.82 0.84
#